data_2567eb08f0ec07ad62cb1c6007b00d8d
#
_entry.id   2567eb08f0ec07ad62cb1c6007b00d8d
#
_cell.length_a   1.000
_cell.length_b   1.000
_cell.length_c   1.000
_cell.angle_alpha   90.00
_cell.angle_beta   90.00
_cell.angle_gamma   90.00
#
_symmetry.space_group_name_H-M   'P 1'
#
loop_
_entity.id
_entity.type
_entity.pdbx_description
1 polymer ?
#
loop_
_entity_poly.entity_id
_entity_poly.type
_entity_poly.pdbx_seq_one_letter_code
_entity_poly.pdbx_strand_id
1 'polypeptide(L)'
;MQEESERRDALTPKRPIKLGLALGGGAARGFAHVGVLQVLEEAGIQPQLVVGTSAGSVVAAFYTSGKNASQLLKLSESMDESALTDWTVPLISRGMMRGDALAKYMTQNLDIKKIEEMKIPLGVVATDLHSGESILFQRGDAATAVRASSAVPAVFQPVQIGGKEYVDGGLVAPVPVRFAKQMGADIVLAVDISAPLEANKADGMLQILLQTFSIMGKSLSDFELKEADLVVKPALSGIGSAAFSERKRSIEAGRVAMTKALPQLKILLQKQFP
;
A
#
# COMPACT_ATOMS: atom_id res chain seq x y z
N MET A 1 36.12 14.94 -29.20
CA MET A 1 35.72 14.53 -27.82
C MET A 1 34.24 14.76 -27.53
N GLN A 2 33.66 15.92 -27.85
CA GLN A 2 32.20 16.12 -27.63
C GLN A 2 31.35 15.28 -28.59
N GLU A 3 31.68 15.19 -29.88
CA GLU A 3 30.94 14.35 -30.86
C GLU A 3 31.05 12.84 -30.57
N GLU A 4 32.13 12.35 -30.00
CA GLU A 4 32.26 10.96 -29.58
C GLU A 4 31.48 10.62 -28.32
N SER A 5 31.32 11.60 -27.39
CA SER A 5 30.45 11.49 -26.25
C SER A 5 28.97 11.41 -26.65
N GLU A 6 28.54 12.29 -27.55
CA GLU A 6 27.16 12.31 -28.08
C GLU A 6 26.83 11.05 -28.93
N ARG A 7 27.81 10.47 -29.64
CA ARG A 7 27.63 9.19 -30.34
C ARG A 7 27.58 7.98 -29.41
N ARG A 8 28.27 7.99 -28.26
CA ARG A 8 28.18 6.93 -27.27
C ARG A 8 26.84 6.94 -26.54
N ASP A 9 26.30 8.11 -26.25
CA ASP A 9 24.96 8.24 -25.63
C ASP A 9 23.81 7.84 -26.56
N ALA A 10 24.01 7.94 -27.89
CA ALA A 10 23.05 7.50 -28.91
C ALA A 10 23.01 5.98 -29.11
N LEU A 11 24.02 5.21 -28.65
CA LEU A 11 24.17 3.77 -28.87
C LEU A 11 23.83 2.89 -27.66
N THR A 12 23.55 3.46 -26.50
CA THR A 12 23.03 2.68 -25.38
C THR A 12 21.56 2.34 -25.64
N PRO A 13 21.17 1.06 -25.71
CA PRO A 13 19.76 0.69 -25.87
C PRO A 13 19.00 1.20 -24.66
N LYS A 14 18.10 2.17 -24.88
CA LYS A 14 17.28 2.75 -23.83
C LYS A 14 16.36 1.66 -23.29
N ARG A 15 16.59 1.27 -22.04
CA ARG A 15 15.73 0.29 -21.37
C ARG A 15 14.34 0.88 -21.08
N PRO A 16 13.29 0.05 -21.06
CA PRO A 16 11.96 0.49 -20.66
C PRO A 16 11.97 1.09 -19.25
N ILE A 17 11.23 2.20 -19.08
CA ILE A 17 11.02 2.84 -17.78
C ILE A 17 10.30 1.86 -16.86
N LYS A 18 10.82 1.68 -15.65
CA LYS A 18 10.17 0.91 -14.61
C LYS A 18 9.30 1.82 -13.76
N LEU A 19 7.99 1.76 -13.96
CA LEU A 19 7.00 2.41 -13.11
C LEU A 19 6.81 1.58 -11.85
N GLY A 20 7.14 2.14 -10.70
CA GLY A 20 6.81 1.61 -9.39
C GLY A 20 5.53 2.24 -8.85
N LEU A 21 4.66 1.43 -8.27
CA LEU A 21 3.44 1.88 -7.60
C LEU A 21 3.60 1.69 -6.10
N ALA A 22 3.53 2.79 -5.33
CA ALA A 22 3.58 2.79 -3.87
C ALA A 22 2.18 3.02 -3.30
N LEU A 23 1.58 1.98 -2.71
CA LEU A 23 0.22 2.01 -2.16
C LEU A 23 0.27 2.21 -0.65
N GLY A 24 -0.23 3.35 -0.18
CA GLY A 24 -0.23 3.71 1.23
C GLY A 24 -1.23 2.94 2.09
N GLY A 25 -0.98 2.95 3.41
CA GLY A 25 -1.87 2.43 4.44
C GLY A 25 -3.02 3.39 4.75
N GLY A 26 -4.13 2.86 5.28
CA GLY A 26 -5.29 3.68 5.62
C GLY A 26 -6.56 2.90 5.94
N ALA A 27 -6.46 1.64 6.32
CA ALA A 27 -7.58 0.75 6.69
C ALA A 27 -8.68 0.71 5.60
N ALA A 28 -9.97 0.92 5.92
CA ALA A 28 -11.08 0.88 4.96
C ALA A 28 -10.93 1.86 3.77
N ARG A 29 -10.14 2.94 3.92
CA ARG A 29 -9.84 3.85 2.81
C ARG A 29 -9.01 3.20 1.70
N GLY A 30 -8.41 2.03 1.95
CA GLY A 30 -7.71 1.20 0.97
C GLY A 30 -8.50 0.86 -0.28
N PHE A 31 -9.83 0.88 -0.21
CA PHE A 31 -10.66 0.71 -1.41
C PHE A 31 -10.39 1.76 -2.50
N ALA A 32 -9.86 2.94 -2.16
CA ALA A 32 -9.48 3.95 -3.14
C ALA A 32 -8.38 3.46 -4.10
N HIS A 33 -7.50 2.55 -3.66
CA HIS A 33 -6.49 1.96 -4.52
C HIS A 33 -7.10 1.19 -5.71
N VAL A 34 -8.26 0.55 -5.49
CA VAL A 34 -8.98 -0.15 -6.57
C VAL A 34 -9.37 0.84 -7.68
N GLY A 35 -9.89 2.02 -7.30
CA GLY A 35 -10.23 3.08 -8.25
C GLY A 35 -9.01 3.62 -9.02
N VAL A 36 -7.87 3.74 -8.35
CA VAL A 36 -6.60 4.13 -9.01
C VAL A 36 -6.18 3.06 -10.04
N LEU A 37 -6.22 1.79 -9.67
CA LEU A 37 -5.85 0.68 -10.56
C LEU A 37 -6.80 0.56 -11.76
N GLN A 38 -8.11 0.83 -11.59
CA GLN A 38 -9.05 0.89 -12.71
C GLN A 38 -8.61 1.89 -13.79
N VAL A 39 -8.26 3.10 -13.39
CA VAL A 39 -7.85 4.15 -14.35
C VAL A 39 -6.50 3.81 -15.01
N LEU A 40 -5.56 3.24 -14.28
CA LEU A 40 -4.29 2.77 -14.87
C LEU A 40 -4.53 1.68 -15.91
N GLU A 41 -5.38 0.70 -15.61
CA GLU A 41 -5.71 -0.41 -16.51
C GLU A 41 -6.47 0.09 -17.76
N GLU A 42 -7.46 0.97 -17.60
CA GLU A 42 -8.19 1.63 -18.69
C GLU A 42 -7.26 2.44 -19.61
N ALA A 43 -6.19 2.99 -19.06
CA ALA A 43 -5.16 3.74 -19.81
C ALA A 43 -4.08 2.83 -20.43
N GLY A 44 -4.14 1.51 -20.23
CA GLY A 44 -3.12 0.56 -20.69
C GLY A 44 -1.78 0.70 -19.97
N ILE A 45 -1.76 1.30 -18.76
CA ILE A 45 -0.55 1.51 -17.98
C ILE A 45 -0.44 0.42 -16.91
N GLN A 46 0.62 -0.39 -17.00
CA GLN A 46 0.90 -1.44 -16.02
C GLN A 46 2.19 -1.11 -15.26
N PRO A 47 2.16 -1.05 -13.91
CA PRO A 47 3.37 -0.91 -13.12
C PRO A 47 4.23 -2.15 -13.21
N GLN A 48 5.56 -1.97 -13.21
CA GLN A 48 6.54 -3.04 -13.26
C GLN A 48 6.92 -3.57 -11.87
N LEU A 49 6.52 -2.86 -10.81
CA LEU A 49 6.61 -3.31 -9.42
C LEU A 49 5.57 -2.57 -8.57
N VAL A 50 5.12 -3.22 -7.51
CA VAL A 50 4.17 -2.63 -6.57
C VAL A 50 4.66 -2.84 -5.14
N VAL A 51 4.64 -1.78 -4.34
CA VAL A 51 4.93 -1.86 -2.91
C VAL A 51 3.71 -1.37 -2.12
N GLY A 52 3.34 -2.10 -1.09
CA GLY A 52 2.19 -1.75 -0.27
C GLY A 52 2.49 -1.74 1.22
N THR A 53 1.82 -0.87 1.95
CA THR A 53 1.78 -0.81 3.41
C THR A 53 0.36 -0.99 3.89
N SER A 54 0.14 -1.86 4.90
CA SER A 54 -1.18 -2.08 5.53
C SER A 54 -2.27 -2.35 4.48
N ALA A 55 -3.36 -1.60 4.43
CA ALA A 55 -4.40 -1.73 3.41
C ALA A 55 -3.86 -1.68 1.97
N GLY A 56 -2.81 -0.89 1.72
CA GLY A 56 -2.12 -0.86 0.43
C GLY A 56 -1.45 -2.19 0.10
N SER A 57 -0.93 -2.92 1.08
CA SER A 57 -0.34 -4.25 0.88
C SER A 57 -1.38 -5.32 0.50
N VAL A 58 -2.60 -5.21 1.03
CA VAL A 58 -3.73 -6.08 0.66
C VAL A 58 -4.04 -5.95 -0.83
N VAL A 59 -4.24 -4.71 -1.29
CA VAL A 59 -4.56 -4.43 -2.70
C VAL A 59 -3.37 -4.78 -3.60
N ALA A 60 -2.15 -4.43 -3.19
CA ALA A 60 -0.91 -4.79 -3.90
C ALA A 60 -0.79 -6.30 -4.12
N ALA A 61 -0.99 -7.11 -3.08
CA ALA A 61 -0.89 -8.56 -3.17
C ALA A 61 -1.92 -9.16 -4.13
N PHE A 62 -3.17 -8.73 -4.07
CA PHE A 62 -4.19 -9.19 -5.03
C PHE A 62 -3.87 -8.77 -6.46
N TYR A 63 -3.47 -7.52 -6.69
CA TYR A 63 -3.15 -7.02 -8.01
C TYR A 63 -1.94 -7.75 -8.61
N THR A 64 -0.87 -7.88 -7.85
CA THR A 64 0.37 -8.53 -8.31
C THR A 64 0.22 -10.03 -8.51
N SER A 65 -0.74 -10.69 -7.82
CA SER A 65 -1.09 -12.09 -8.06
C SER A 65 -1.76 -12.31 -9.41
N GLY A 66 -2.18 -11.22 -10.09
CA GLY A 66 -2.76 -11.23 -11.43
C GLY A 66 -4.25 -10.90 -11.50
N LYS A 67 -4.84 -10.42 -10.41
CA LYS A 67 -6.22 -9.93 -10.44
C LYS A 67 -6.28 -8.56 -11.13
N ASN A 68 -7.18 -8.44 -12.10
CA ASN A 68 -7.46 -7.17 -12.76
C ASN A 68 -8.38 -6.27 -11.91
N ALA A 69 -8.55 -5.03 -12.31
CA ALA A 69 -9.35 -4.05 -11.57
C ALA A 69 -10.82 -4.48 -11.37
N SER A 70 -11.43 -5.17 -12.34
CA SER A 70 -12.79 -5.71 -12.21
C SER A 70 -12.87 -6.80 -11.14
N GLN A 71 -11.88 -7.68 -11.06
CA GLN A 71 -11.79 -8.71 -10.02
C GLN A 71 -11.54 -8.12 -8.64
N LEU A 72 -10.69 -7.07 -8.55
CA LEU A 72 -10.48 -6.32 -7.31
C LEU A 72 -11.76 -5.63 -6.82
N LEU A 73 -12.56 -5.08 -7.75
CA LEU A 73 -13.86 -4.50 -7.43
C LEU A 73 -14.80 -5.56 -6.82
N LYS A 74 -14.93 -6.73 -7.42
CA LYS A 74 -15.73 -7.83 -6.89
C LYS A 74 -15.25 -8.30 -5.52
N LEU A 75 -13.93 -8.41 -5.31
CA LEU A 75 -13.38 -8.73 -3.99
C LEU A 75 -13.72 -7.65 -2.97
N SER A 76 -13.66 -6.37 -3.36
CA SER A 76 -14.01 -5.27 -2.47
C SER A 76 -15.48 -5.33 -2.02
N GLU A 77 -16.38 -5.82 -2.86
CA GLU A 77 -17.80 -5.98 -2.54
C GLU A 77 -18.06 -7.10 -1.53
N SER A 78 -17.25 -8.16 -1.54
CA SER A 78 -17.33 -9.29 -0.61
C SER A 78 -16.55 -9.06 0.69
N MET A 79 -15.69 -8.05 0.75
CA MET A 79 -14.91 -7.72 1.94
C MET A 79 -15.73 -6.81 2.84
N ASP A 80 -16.21 -7.34 3.93
CA ASP A 80 -16.89 -6.59 4.98
C ASP A 80 -16.09 -6.63 6.30
N GLU A 81 -16.52 -5.89 7.29
CA GLU A 81 -15.86 -5.82 8.58
C GLU A 81 -15.80 -7.19 9.26
N SER A 82 -16.82 -8.02 9.11
CA SER A 82 -16.91 -9.34 9.72
C SER A 82 -15.87 -10.31 9.17
N ALA A 83 -15.46 -10.14 7.90
CA ALA A 83 -14.42 -10.95 7.27
C ALA A 83 -13.01 -10.65 7.83
N LEU A 84 -12.84 -9.56 8.55
CA LEU A 84 -11.54 -9.08 9.06
C LEU A 84 -11.45 -9.09 10.59
N THR A 85 -12.57 -9.34 11.30
CA THR A 85 -12.62 -9.29 12.78
C THR A 85 -12.54 -10.68 13.39
N ASP A 86 -11.55 -10.88 14.25
CA ASP A 86 -11.37 -12.08 15.05
C ASP A 86 -10.98 -11.68 16.49
N TRP A 87 -12.00 -11.35 17.29
CA TRP A 87 -11.83 -10.80 18.64
C TRP A 87 -11.09 -11.76 19.57
N THR A 88 -10.26 -11.20 20.44
CA THR A 88 -9.54 -11.90 21.51
C THR A 88 -10.05 -11.48 22.89
N VAL A 89 -9.61 -12.17 23.91
CA VAL A 89 -9.87 -11.76 25.31
C VAL A 89 -8.92 -10.60 25.66
N PRO A 90 -9.41 -9.35 25.84
CA PRO A 90 -8.54 -8.16 25.92
C PRO A 90 -7.57 -8.17 27.11
N LEU A 91 -7.92 -8.83 28.22
CA LEU A 91 -7.12 -8.83 29.45
C LEU A 91 -5.83 -9.66 29.39
N ILE A 92 -5.72 -10.58 28.43
CA ILE A 92 -4.59 -11.52 28.34
C ILE A 92 -3.92 -11.52 26.95
N SER A 93 -4.43 -10.73 26.01
CA SER A 93 -3.89 -10.66 24.65
C SER A 93 -3.13 -9.35 24.39
N ARG A 94 -2.17 -9.41 23.47
CA ARG A 94 -1.34 -8.25 23.04
C ARG A 94 -2.00 -7.40 21.94
N GLY A 95 -3.31 -7.57 21.73
CA GLY A 95 -4.15 -6.86 20.76
C GLY A 95 -5.60 -7.30 20.93
N MET A 96 -6.55 -6.48 20.48
CA MET A 96 -7.98 -6.80 20.54
C MET A 96 -8.40 -7.89 19.56
N MET A 97 -7.70 -8.00 18.42
CA MET A 97 -7.94 -8.97 17.35
C MET A 97 -6.66 -9.75 17.03
N ARG A 98 -6.80 -11.00 16.59
CA ARG A 98 -5.62 -11.82 16.19
C ARG A 98 -5.09 -11.43 14.82
N GLY A 99 -5.97 -11.06 13.89
CA GLY A 99 -5.64 -10.81 12.49
C GLY A 99 -5.59 -12.09 11.64
N ASP A 100 -5.98 -13.23 12.19
CA ASP A 100 -6.04 -14.52 11.47
C ASP A 100 -7.13 -14.49 10.39
N ALA A 101 -8.22 -13.73 10.63
CA ALA A 101 -9.30 -13.55 9.67
C ALA A 101 -8.79 -12.91 8.37
N LEU A 102 -7.97 -11.86 8.46
CA LEU A 102 -7.33 -11.24 7.29
C LEU A 102 -6.42 -12.25 6.56
N ALA A 103 -5.55 -12.95 7.29
CA ALA A 103 -4.66 -13.94 6.67
C ALA A 103 -5.45 -15.06 5.97
N LYS A 104 -6.53 -15.55 6.58
CA LYS A 104 -7.43 -16.53 5.99
C LYS A 104 -8.09 -16.00 4.72
N TYR A 105 -8.63 -14.77 4.77
CA TYR A 105 -9.23 -14.11 3.60
C TYR A 105 -8.22 -13.99 2.46
N MET A 106 -7.00 -13.54 2.75
CA MET A 106 -5.91 -13.46 1.76
C MET A 106 -5.61 -14.85 1.16
N THR A 107 -5.41 -15.87 2.03
CA THR A 107 -5.09 -17.22 1.57
C THR A 107 -6.18 -17.83 0.69
N GLN A 108 -7.45 -17.55 0.95
CA GLN A 108 -8.57 -18.05 0.17
C GLN A 108 -8.72 -17.37 -1.19
N ASN A 109 -8.33 -16.10 -1.29
CA ASN A 109 -8.60 -15.28 -2.48
C ASN A 109 -7.36 -14.95 -3.32
N LEU A 110 -6.14 -15.20 -2.84
CA LEU A 110 -4.92 -15.09 -3.63
C LEU A 110 -4.76 -16.29 -4.57
N ASP A 111 -4.46 -16.03 -5.83
CA ASP A 111 -4.15 -17.06 -6.82
C ASP A 111 -2.71 -17.58 -6.65
N ILE A 112 -1.79 -16.67 -6.30
CA ILE A 112 -0.38 -16.94 -6.02
C ILE A 112 -0.13 -16.66 -4.53
N LYS A 113 0.46 -17.64 -3.81
CA LYS A 113 0.64 -17.56 -2.36
C LYS A 113 1.98 -16.98 -1.93
N LYS A 114 3.01 -17.14 -2.75
CA LYS A 114 4.36 -16.68 -2.43
C LYS A 114 4.67 -15.37 -3.13
N ILE A 115 5.27 -14.45 -2.40
CA ILE A 115 5.60 -13.11 -2.89
C ILE A 115 6.53 -13.16 -4.10
N GLU A 116 7.55 -14.01 -4.06
CA GLU A 116 8.54 -14.19 -5.12
C GLU A 116 8.00 -14.83 -6.41
N GLU A 117 6.78 -15.38 -6.36
CA GLU A 117 6.10 -16.01 -7.50
C GLU A 117 5.05 -15.08 -8.13
N MET A 118 4.83 -13.87 -7.60
CA MET A 118 3.84 -12.93 -8.10
C MET A 118 4.13 -12.51 -9.55
N LYS A 119 3.09 -12.28 -10.35
CA LYS A 119 3.20 -11.88 -11.76
C LYS A 119 3.90 -10.53 -11.95
N ILE A 120 3.72 -9.64 -10.98
CA ILE A 120 4.42 -8.36 -10.88
C ILE A 120 5.19 -8.39 -9.56
N PRO A 121 6.47 -7.97 -9.53
CA PRO A 121 7.26 -7.87 -8.31
C PRO A 121 6.51 -7.14 -7.19
N LEU A 122 6.31 -7.81 -6.07
CA LEU A 122 5.61 -7.30 -4.88
C LEU A 122 6.59 -7.01 -3.76
N GLY A 123 6.44 -5.84 -3.12
CA GLY A 123 7.02 -5.51 -1.83
C GLY A 123 5.93 -5.28 -0.78
N VAL A 124 6.06 -5.87 0.39
CA VAL A 124 5.17 -5.64 1.53
C VAL A 124 5.99 -5.08 2.68
N VAL A 125 5.61 -3.89 3.17
CA VAL A 125 6.37 -3.21 4.24
C VAL A 125 5.72 -3.49 5.59
N ALA A 126 6.55 -3.88 6.57
CA ALA A 126 6.18 -4.01 7.97
C ALA A 126 7.24 -3.38 8.87
N THR A 127 6.96 -3.31 10.16
CA THR A 127 7.88 -2.80 11.18
C THR A 127 8.31 -3.93 12.10
N ASP A 128 9.61 -4.12 12.30
CA ASP A 128 10.12 -5.00 13.37
C ASP A 128 9.80 -4.33 14.72
N LEU A 129 9.02 -5.01 15.55
CA LEU A 129 8.49 -4.44 16.80
C LEU A 129 9.59 -4.10 17.80
N HIS A 130 10.70 -4.84 17.79
CA HIS A 130 11.76 -4.68 18.80
C HIS A 130 12.84 -3.71 18.38
N SER A 131 13.23 -3.70 17.10
CA SER A 131 14.26 -2.78 16.60
C SER A 131 13.70 -1.45 16.09
N GLY A 132 12.41 -1.41 15.71
CA GLY A 132 11.82 -0.28 15.00
C GLY A 132 12.23 -0.19 13.53
N GLU A 133 12.99 -1.15 13.03
CA GLU A 133 13.42 -1.17 11.64
C GLU A 133 12.28 -1.46 10.67
N SER A 134 12.32 -0.80 9.52
CA SER A 134 11.43 -1.09 8.41
C SER A 134 11.89 -2.34 7.67
N ILE A 135 10.99 -3.29 7.46
CA ILE A 135 11.24 -4.54 6.74
C ILE A 135 10.44 -4.56 5.45
N LEU A 136 11.13 -4.87 4.34
CA LEU A 136 10.53 -5.09 3.04
C LEU A 136 10.48 -6.59 2.76
N PHE A 137 9.30 -7.20 2.84
CA PHE A 137 9.09 -8.58 2.44
C PHE A 137 8.95 -8.66 0.92
N GLN A 138 9.87 -9.37 0.28
CA GLN A 138 9.88 -9.68 -1.15
C GLN A 138 9.86 -11.19 -1.41
N ARG A 139 9.76 -11.99 -0.35
CA ARG A 139 9.72 -13.46 -0.38
C ARG A 139 8.90 -14.01 0.78
N GLY A 140 8.40 -15.22 0.61
CA GLY A 140 7.64 -15.95 1.61
C GLY A 140 6.13 -15.89 1.39
N ASP A 141 5.37 -16.28 2.39
CA ASP A 141 3.91 -16.32 2.34
C ASP A 141 3.31 -14.90 2.32
N ALA A 142 2.60 -14.59 1.24
CA ALA A 142 2.03 -13.26 1.02
C ALA A 142 0.94 -12.91 2.04
N ALA A 143 0.11 -13.87 2.46
CA ALA A 143 -0.94 -13.64 3.45
C ALA A 143 -0.34 -13.29 4.82
N THR A 144 0.72 -13.99 5.21
CA THR A 144 1.44 -13.72 6.47
C THR A 144 2.13 -12.36 6.45
N ALA A 145 2.78 -12.00 5.34
CA ALA A 145 3.43 -10.69 5.19
C ALA A 145 2.42 -9.54 5.21
N VAL A 146 1.29 -9.69 4.50
CA VAL A 146 0.19 -8.71 4.51
C VAL A 146 -0.42 -8.57 5.90
N ARG A 147 -0.62 -9.69 6.63
CA ARG A 147 -1.08 -9.66 8.02
C ARG A 147 -0.10 -8.87 8.91
N ALA A 148 1.21 -9.10 8.77
CA ALA A 148 2.23 -8.36 9.50
C ALA A 148 2.19 -6.87 9.18
N SER A 149 2.11 -6.53 7.88
CA SER A 149 1.99 -5.14 7.40
C SER A 149 0.73 -4.43 7.90
N SER A 150 -0.31 -5.17 8.26
CA SER A 150 -1.61 -4.66 8.71
C SER A 150 -1.84 -4.80 10.22
N ALA A 151 -0.83 -5.23 10.98
CA ALA A 151 -0.93 -5.47 12.42
C ALA A 151 -0.80 -4.16 13.21
N VAL A 152 -1.84 -3.31 13.13
CA VAL A 152 -1.90 -2.02 13.88
C VAL A 152 -1.76 -2.29 15.38
N PRO A 153 -0.76 -1.69 16.07
CA PRO A 153 -0.57 -1.89 17.51
C PRO A 153 -1.82 -1.57 18.32
N ALA A 154 -2.05 -2.30 19.39
CA ALA A 154 -3.23 -2.31 20.25
C ALA A 154 -4.52 -2.85 19.58
N VAL A 155 -4.67 -2.76 18.25
CA VAL A 155 -5.81 -3.33 17.52
C VAL A 155 -5.54 -4.81 17.21
N PHE A 156 -4.43 -5.10 16.57
CA PHE A 156 -4.05 -6.46 16.20
C PHE A 156 -2.84 -6.97 16.98
N GLN A 157 -2.77 -8.29 17.13
CA GLN A 157 -1.58 -8.92 17.70
C GLN A 157 -0.40 -8.82 16.73
N PRO A 158 0.84 -8.61 17.25
CA PRO A 158 2.04 -8.72 16.44
C PRO A 158 2.15 -10.09 15.76
N VAL A 159 2.78 -10.12 14.59
CA VAL A 159 2.94 -11.34 13.78
C VAL A 159 4.35 -11.86 13.90
N GLN A 160 4.49 -13.14 14.28
CA GLN A 160 5.81 -13.80 14.33
C GLN A 160 6.18 -14.38 12.97
N ILE A 161 7.37 -13.99 12.46
CA ILE A 161 7.98 -14.52 11.24
C ILE A 161 9.46 -14.72 11.51
N GLY A 162 9.96 -15.95 11.37
CA GLY A 162 11.39 -16.23 11.50
C GLY A 162 12.00 -15.88 12.88
N GLY A 163 11.22 -15.97 13.95
CA GLY A 163 11.67 -15.64 15.31
C GLY A 163 11.62 -14.16 15.67
N LYS A 164 11.18 -13.30 14.77
CA LYS A 164 10.96 -11.87 15.00
C LYS A 164 9.48 -11.53 15.03
N GLU A 165 9.14 -10.42 15.69
CA GLU A 165 7.76 -9.91 15.76
C GLU A 165 7.61 -8.67 14.90
N TYR A 166 6.53 -8.63 14.12
CA TYR A 166 6.24 -7.54 13.20
C TYR A 166 4.88 -6.90 13.49
N VAL A 167 4.83 -5.60 13.28
CA VAL A 167 3.63 -4.78 13.37
C VAL A 167 3.46 -3.94 12.10
N ASP A 168 2.38 -3.17 12.02
CA ASP A 168 2.00 -2.39 10.83
C ASP A 168 3.17 -1.55 10.28
N GLY A 169 3.34 -1.63 8.97
CA GLY A 169 4.36 -0.87 8.24
C GLY A 169 4.14 0.64 8.25
N GLY A 170 2.91 1.09 8.56
CA GLY A 170 2.58 2.50 8.67
C GLY A 170 3.30 3.25 9.78
N LEU A 171 3.92 2.53 10.74
CA LEU A 171 4.76 3.14 11.77
C LEU A 171 6.07 3.68 11.21
N VAL A 172 6.55 3.17 10.07
CA VAL A 172 7.87 3.50 9.49
C VAL A 172 7.80 3.99 8.05
N ALA A 173 6.80 3.56 7.28
CA ALA A 173 6.59 3.94 5.88
C ALA A 173 5.10 3.87 5.51
N PRO A 174 4.29 4.87 5.92
CA PRO A 174 2.86 4.90 5.64
C PRO A 174 2.56 4.88 4.14
N VAL A 175 3.38 5.54 3.33
CA VAL A 175 3.36 5.46 1.86
C VAL A 175 4.75 5.04 1.40
N PRO A 176 4.96 3.79 0.93
CA PRO A 176 6.28 3.18 0.85
C PRO A 176 7.09 3.58 -0.39
N VAL A 177 7.28 4.89 -0.62
CA VAL A 177 7.96 5.46 -1.80
C VAL A 177 9.41 5.00 -1.91
N ARG A 178 10.17 5.11 -0.80
CA ARG A 178 11.60 4.71 -0.78
C ARG A 178 11.79 3.24 -1.13
N PHE A 179 10.84 2.38 -0.76
CA PHE A 179 10.91 0.95 -1.06
C PHE A 179 10.62 0.63 -2.53
N ALA A 180 9.74 1.41 -3.19
CA ALA A 180 9.56 1.29 -4.62
C ALA A 180 10.86 1.67 -5.38
N LYS A 181 11.55 2.73 -4.94
CA LYS A 181 12.88 3.09 -5.45
C LYS A 181 13.91 2.00 -5.17
N GLN A 182 13.94 1.46 -3.95
CA GLN A 182 14.84 0.36 -3.56
C GLN A 182 14.63 -0.90 -4.43
N MET A 183 13.39 -1.18 -4.85
CA MET A 183 13.08 -2.26 -5.77
C MET A 183 13.41 -1.94 -7.25
N GLY A 184 13.94 -0.75 -7.51
CA GLY A 184 14.46 -0.33 -8.81
C GLY A 184 13.43 0.38 -9.71
N ALA A 185 12.43 1.06 -9.13
CA ALA A 185 11.56 1.96 -9.89
C ALA A 185 12.35 3.18 -10.37
N ASP A 186 12.17 3.53 -11.65
CA ASP A 186 12.69 4.78 -12.24
C ASP A 186 11.74 5.94 -11.99
N ILE A 187 10.43 5.64 -11.97
CA ILE A 187 9.35 6.56 -11.67
C ILE A 187 8.48 5.93 -10.58
N VAL A 188 8.20 6.66 -9.52
CA VAL A 188 7.31 6.22 -8.45
C VAL A 188 6.01 7.02 -8.47
N LEU A 189 4.90 6.31 -8.74
CA LEU A 189 3.55 6.79 -8.51
C LEU A 189 3.14 6.41 -7.09
N ALA A 190 3.02 7.39 -6.21
CA ALA A 190 2.58 7.20 -4.84
C ALA A 190 1.08 7.46 -4.69
N VAL A 191 0.37 6.58 -4.00
CA VAL A 191 -1.06 6.75 -3.67
C VAL A 191 -1.20 6.94 -2.16
N ASP A 192 -1.46 8.19 -1.75
CA ASP A 192 -1.68 8.57 -0.37
C ASP A 192 -3.17 8.57 -0.03
N ILE A 193 -3.58 7.60 0.76
CA ILE A 193 -4.96 7.46 1.26
C ILE A 193 -5.11 7.90 2.72
N SER A 194 -4.14 8.63 3.26
CA SER A 194 -4.25 9.21 4.58
C SER A 194 -5.42 10.21 4.62
N ALA A 195 -6.22 10.19 5.68
CA ALA A 195 -7.21 11.22 5.88
C ALA A 195 -6.58 12.45 6.54
N PRO A 196 -7.16 13.64 6.32
CA PRO A 196 -6.87 14.78 7.16
C PRO A 196 -7.08 14.41 8.63
N LEU A 197 -6.23 14.93 9.50
CA LEU A 197 -6.45 14.82 10.95
C LEU A 197 -7.74 15.57 11.26
N GLU A 198 -8.84 14.83 11.42
CA GLU A 198 -10.10 15.43 11.84
C GLU A 198 -10.01 15.74 13.34
N ALA A 199 -10.63 16.84 13.75
CA ALA A 199 -10.76 17.21 15.17
C ALA A 199 -11.77 16.28 15.88
N ASN A 200 -11.61 14.96 15.69
CA ASN A 200 -12.40 13.98 16.41
C ASN A 200 -11.99 14.00 17.88
N LYS A 201 -12.97 14.06 18.75
CA LYS A 201 -12.74 13.90 20.19
C LYS A 201 -12.15 12.52 20.42
N ALA A 202 -10.87 12.47 20.76
CA ALA A 202 -10.23 11.25 21.22
C ALA A 202 -10.54 11.09 22.72
N ASP A 203 -11.72 10.55 23.03
CA ASP A 203 -12.27 10.51 24.39
C ASP A 203 -11.79 9.27 25.19
N GLY A 204 -11.03 8.36 24.58
CA GLY A 204 -10.52 7.16 25.22
C GLY A 204 -9.04 6.87 24.90
N MET A 205 -8.39 6.09 25.76
CA MET A 205 -6.97 5.75 25.63
C MET A 205 -6.62 5.17 24.27
N LEU A 206 -7.43 4.26 23.74
CA LEU A 206 -7.21 3.66 22.43
C LEU A 206 -7.34 4.71 21.31
N GLN A 207 -8.35 5.59 21.37
CA GLN A 207 -8.52 6.64 20.36
C GLN A 207 -7.35 7.63 20.40
N ILE A 208 -6.85 8.00 21.59
CA ILE A 208 -5.66 8.85 21.73
C ILE A 208 -4.44 8.17 21.10
N LEU A 209 -4.24 6.88 21.34
CA LEU A 209 -3.13 6.11 20.78
C LEU A 209 -3.21 6.05 19.25
N LEU A 210 -4.38 5.73 18.69
CA LEU A 210 -4.60 5.69 17.24
C LEU A 210 -4.45 7.06 16.59
N GLN A 211 -4.90 8.12 17.28
CA GLN A 211 -4.69 9.50 16.83
C GLN A 211 -3.20 9.87 16.84
N THR A 212 -2.45 9.44 17.84
CA THR A 212 -1.00 9.64 17.92
C THR A 212 -0.29 8.98 16.73
N PHE A 213 -0.65 7.73 16.40
CA PHE A 213 -0.13 7.05 15.21
C PHE A 213 -0.49 7.79 13.92
N SER A 214 -1.71 8.35 13.83
CA SER A 214 -2.15 9.11 12.68
C SER A 214 -1.34 10.41 12.50
N ILE A 215 -1.05 11.12 13.60
CA ILE A 215 -0.22 12.34 13.60
C ILE A 215 1.21 12.02 13.13
N MET A 216 1.84 11.00 13.73
CA MET A 216 3.19 10.58 13.36
C MET A 216 3.23 10.07 11.91
N GLY A 217 2.26 9.25 11.52
CA GLY A 217 2.14 8.71 10.17
C GLY A 217 1.97 9.80 9.12
N LYS A 218 1.21 10.87 9.41
CA LYS A 218 1.12 12.03 8.52
C LYS A 218 2.47 12.69 8.30
N SER A 219 3.24 12.94 9.35
CA SER A 219 4.57 13.56 9.25
C SER A 219 5.52 12.71 8.43
N LEU A 220 5.50 11.38 8.63
CA LEU A 220 6.30 10.43 7.84
C LEU A 220 5.86 10.42 6.37
N SER A 221 4.55 10.41 6.09
CA SER A 221 4.03 10.48 4.72
C SER A 221 4.47 11.76 4.01
N ASP A 222 4.33 12.91 4.67
CA ASP A 222 4.72 14.21 4.11
C ASP A 222 6.24 14.24 3.76
N PHE A 223 7.06 13.47 4.47
CA PHE A 223 8.48 13.31 4.15
C PHE A 223 8.70 12.35 2.97
N GLU A 224 8.12 11.14 3.02
CA GLU A 224 8.25 10.12 1.97
C GLU A 224 7.71 10.58 0.62
N LEU A 225 6.60 11.31 0.61
CA LEU A 225 5.95 11.78 -0.62
C LEU A 225 6.79 12.79 -1.40
N LYS A 226 7.76 13.47 -0.77
CA LYS A 226 8.70 14.36 -1.48
C LYS A 226 9.59 13.61 -2.45
N GLU A 227 9.80 12.32 -2.20
CA GLU A 227 10.60 11.44 -3.03
C GLU A 227 9.82 10.80 -4.20
N ALA A 228 8.50 10.95 -4.23
CA ALA A 228 7.66 10.43 -5.31
C ALA A 228 7.70 11.35 -6.53
N ASP A 229 7.69 10.75 -7.73
CA ASP A 229 7.63 11.50 -9.00
C ASP A 229 6.22 12.01 -9.29
N LEU A 230 5.20 11.30 -8.81
CA LEU A 230 3.80 11.70 -8.88
C LEU A 230 3.05 11.20 -7.65
N VAL A 231 2.27 12.08 -7.04
CA VAL A 231 1.41 11.75 -5.90
C VAL A 231 -0.05 11.83 -6.31
N VAL A 232 -0.78 10.74 -6.08
CA VAL A 232 -2.25 10.67 -6.19
C VAL A 232 -2.83 10.66 -4.79
N LYS A 233 -3.65 11.67 -4.48
CA LYS A 233 -4.29 11.81 -3.18
C LYS A 233 -5.81 11.87 -3.35
N PRO A 234 -6.52 10.74 -3.20
CA PRO A 234 -7.98 10.68 -3.22
C PRO A 234 -8.61 11.56 -2.13
N ALA A 235 -9.75 12.18 -2.43
CA ALA A 235 -10.49 13.00 -1.46
C ALA A 235 -11.31 12.09 -0.53
N LEU A 236 -10.73 11.72 0.61
CA LEU A 236 -11.28 10.75 1.56
C LEU A 236 -11.74 11.37 2.90
N SER A 237 -11.91 12.71 2.92
CA SER A 237 -12.42 13.40 4.11
C SER A 237 -13.80 12.87 4.52
N GLY A 238 -13.99 12.65 5.82
CA GLY A 238 -15.22 12.09 6.38
C GLY A 238 -15.39 10.57 6.15
N ILE A 239 -14.36 9.87 5.62
CA ILE A 239 -14.36 8.41 5.56
C ILE A 239 -13.48 7.87 6.68
N GLY A 240 -14.13 7.28 7.69
CA GLY A 240 -13.45 6.67 8.83
C GLY A 240 -12.65 5.43 8.47
N SER A 241 -11.67 5.09 9.30
CA SER A 241 -10.81 3.91 9.10
C SER A 241 -11.58 2.57 9.17
N ALA A 242 -12.75 2.52 9.79
CA ALA A 242 -13.62 1.34 9.86
C ALA A 242 -14.86 1.44 8.94
N ALA A 243 -14.92 2.43 8.05
CA ALA A 243 -16.11 2.69 7.23
C ALA A 243 -16.14 1.82 5.96
N PHE A 244 -16.27 0.50 6.11
CA PHE A 244 -16.37 -0.45 4.97
C PHE A 244 -17.60 -0.21 4.11
N SER A 245 -18.69 0.36 4.66
CA SER A 245 -19.87 0.78 3.91
C SER A 245 -19.58 1.87 2.88
N GLU A 246 -18.55 2.69 3.10
CA GLU A 246 -18.13 3.79 2.23
C GLU A 246 -17.21 3.34 1.06
N ARG A 247 -17.11 2.02 0.83
CA ARG A 247 -16.20 1.46 -0.21
C ARG A 247 -16.42 2.06 -1.59
N LYS A 248 -17.68 2.21 -2.03
CA LYS A 248 -17.99 2.80 -3.34
C LYS A 248 -17.52 4.23 -3.47
N ARG A 249 -17.71 5.04 -2.42
CA ARG A 249 -17.22 6.42 -2.36
C ARG A 249 -15.70 6.48 -2.38
N SER A 250 -15.03 5.57 -1.66
CA SER A 250 -13.57 5.48 -1.67
C SER A 250 -13.02 5.11 -3.04
N ILE A 251 -13.61 4.11 -3.70
CA ILE A 251 -13.22 3.69 -5.06
C ILE A 251 -13.38 4.86 -6.04
N GLU A 252 -14.51 5.56 -6.00
CA GLU A 252 -14.76 6.70 -6.88
C GLU A 252 -13.78 7.84 -6.62
N ALA A 253 -13.46 8.14 -5.36
CA ALA A 253 -12.43 9.13 -5.01
C ALA A 253 -11.05 8.75 -5.60
N GLY A 254 -10.70 7.46 -5.59
CA GLY A 254 -9.49 6.94 -6.23
C GLY A 254 -9.50 7.14 -7.74
N ARG A 255 -10.62 6.82 -8.41
CA ARG A 255 -10.79 7.04 -9.84
C ARG A 255 -10.61 8.51 -10.23
N VAL A 256 -11.33 9.40 -9.55
CA VAL A 256 -11.27 10.85 -9.81
C VAL A 256 -9.86 11.38 -9.65
N ALA A 257 -9.18 11.01 -8.55
CA ALA A 257 -7.83 11.48 -8.28
C ALA A 257 -6.83 10.99 -9.34
N MET A 258 -6.91 9.71 -9.74
CA MET A 258 -6.00 9.15 -10.75
C MET A 258 -6.31 9.71 -12.15
N THR A 259 -7.57 9.88 -12.51
CA THR A 259 -7.95 10.50 -13.80
C THR A 259 -7.35 11.90 -13.94
N LYS A 260 -7.37 12.69 -12.86
CA LYS A 260 -6.76 14.01 -12.82
C LYS A 260 -5.22 13.94 -12.97
N ALA A 261 -4.58 12.94 -12.41
CA ALA A 261 -3.13 12.77 -12.43
C ALA A 261 -2.61 12.10 -13.72
N LEU A 262 -3.49 11.42 -14.48
CA LEU A 262 -3.12 10.62 -15.64
C LEU A 262 -2.35 11.37 -16.72
N PRO A 263 -2.69 12.62 -17.10
CA PRO A 263 -1.91 13.36 -18.10
C PRO A 263 -0.46 13.55 -17.67
N GLN A 264 -0.23 13.90 -16.39
CA GLN A 264 1.12 14.08 -15.85
C GLN A 264 1.90 12.76 -15.83
N LEU A 265 1.25 11.65 -15.45
CA LEU A 265 1.87 10.33 -15.48
C LEU A 265 2.32 9.96 -16.91
N LYS A 266 1.47 10.20 -17.91
CA LYS A 266 1.82 9.94 -19.32
C LYS A 266 3.03 10.74 -19.77
N ILE A 267 3.15 12.02 -19.35
CA ILE A 267 4.33 12.85 -19.63
C ILE A 267 5.60 12.26 -18.99
N LEU A 268 5.49 11.83 -17.72
CA LEU A 268 6.62 11.23 -16.99
C LEU A 268 7.10 9.94 -17.67
N LEU A 269 6.18 9.08 -18.12
CA LEU A 269 6.50 7.82 -18.80
C LEU A 269 7.10 7.99 -20.21
N GLN A 270 6.99 9.18 -20.80
CA GLN A 270 7.63 9.50 -22.08
C GLN A 270 9.07 10.01 -21.90
N LYS A 271 9.49 10.37 -20.68
CA LYS A 271 10.87 10.76 -20.40
C LYS A 271 11.81 9.60 -20.75
N GLN A 272 12.91 9.94 -21.39
CA GLN A 272 13.96 8.95 -21.67
C GLN A 272 14.96 9.01 -20.51
N PHE A 273 15.19 7.87 -19.89
CA PHE A 273 16.27 7.71 -18.92
C PHE A 273 17.50 7.13 -19.64
N PRO A 274 18.69 7.62 -19.30
CA PRO A 274 19.95 7.14 -19.88
C PRO A 274 20.23 5.67 -19.55
#